data_da4f0922c89d46be5b81c6c2d89dc87c
#
_entry.id   da4f0922c89d46be5b81c6c2d89dc87c
#
_cell.length_a   1.000
_cell.length_b   1.000
_cell.length_c   1.000
_cell.angle_alpha   90.00
_cell.angle_beta   90.00
_cell.angle_gamma   90.00
#
_symmetry.space_group_name_H-M   'P 1'
#
loop_
_entity.id
_entity.type
_entity.pdbx_description
1 polymer ?
#
loop_
_entity_poly.entity_id
_entity_poly.type
_entity_poly.pdbx_seq_one_letter_code
_entity_poly.pdbx_strand_id
1 'polypeptide(L)'
;PTTLVKSYWELGDILHFDPDTARRNIELGYYDTRRAMGYLRGCAYAVSCDAQSCQDAAAFAWQFGQLQKFVREKYPVTLTADAALRLANLKDAHLAPLEAAAEDAGVDPTVYYTTETLSKAFLEKCDRERLEVFAPLFEGTASAPQAARAALLPNTFLQALVCRVLTGPALPEVTVS
;
A
#
# COMPACT_ATOMS: atom_id res chain seq x y z
N PRO A 1 19.06 26.64 5.03
CA PRO A 1 18.10 25.72 5.66
C PRO A 1 18.67 24.28 5.59
N THR A 2 18.65 23.59 6.74
CA THR A 2 19.12 22.22 6.82
C THR A 2 17.91 21.29 6.66
N THR A 3 17.96 20.33 5.73
CA THR A 3 16.91 19.33 5.54
C THR A 3 17.34 18.05 6.26
N LEU A 4 16.55 17.60 7.24
CA LEU A 4 16.76 16.31 7.89
C LEU A 4 16.08 15.21 7.03
N VAL A 5 16.89 14.28 6.53
CA VAL A 5 16.41 13.08 5.85
C VAL A 5 16.33 11.96 6.87
N LYS A 6 15.12 11.41 7.08
CA LYS A 6 14.88 10.29 7.98
C LYS A 6 14.49 9.06 7.16
N SER A 7 15.19 7.97 7.37
CA SER A 7 14.82 6.69 6.72
C SER A 7 13.50 6.16 7.25
N TYR A 8 12.69 5.61 6.35
CA TYR A 8 11.49 4.84 6.68
C TYR A 8 11.87 3.43 7.17
N TRP A 9 12.80 2.80 6.45
CA TRP A 9 13.26 1.46 6.77
C TRP A 9 14.32 1.47 7.86
N GLU A 10 14.30 0.45 8.71
CA GLU A 10 15.38 0.22 9.68
C GLU A 10 16.67 -0.13 8.92
N LEU A 11 17.74 0.61 9.22
CA LEU A 11 19.04 0.45 8.58
C LEU A 11 19.93 -0.59 9.29
N GLY A 12 19.39 -1.26 10.32
CA GLY A 12 20.13 -2.25 11.10
C GLY A 12 21.07 -1.64 12.14
N ASP A 13 21.85 -2.50 12.82
CA ASP A 13 22.81 -2.08 13.85
C ASP A 13 24.10 -1.59 13.20
N ILE A 14 24.65 -0.48 13.71
CA ILE A 14 25.92 0.12 13.28
C ILE A 14 27.13 -0.83 13.45
N LEU A 15 26.99 -1.86 14.26
CA LEU A 15 28.06 -2.82 14.53
C LEU A 15 28.04 -4.05 13.59
N HIS A 16 27.01 -4.19 12.74
CA HIS A 16 26.94 -5.26 11.75
C HIS A 16 27.43 -4.77 10.39
N PHE A 17 28.67 -5.03 10.05
CA PHE A 17 29.27 -4.73 8.75
C PHE A 17 29.10 -5.92 7.79
N ASP A 18 27.87 -6.14 7.37
CA ASP A 18 27.55 -7.07 6.31
C ASP A 18 27.47 -6.33 4.96
N PRO A 19 28.21 -6.76 3.90
CA PRO A 19 28.26 -6.07 2.61
C PRO A 19 26.89 -5.92 1.93
N ASP A 20 25.98 -6.89 2.09
CA ASP A 20 24.67 -6.84 1.47
C ASP A 20 23.75 -5.86 2.20
N THR A 21 23.80 -5.85 3.52
CA THR A 21 23.13 -4.84 4.34
C THR A 21 23.66 -3.43 4.05
N ALA A 22 24.96 -3.26 3.91
CA ALA A 22 25.57 -1.98 3.57
C ALA A 22 25.10 -1.47 2.20
N ARG A 23 25.08 -2.34 1.18
CA ARG A 23 24.56 -2.00 -0.16
C ARG A 23 23.09 -1.60 -0.11
N ARG A 24 22.26 -2.40 0.55
CA ARG A 24 20.83 -2.10 0.76
C ARG A 24 20.66 -0.72 1.41
N ASN A 25 21.40 -0.42 2.45
CA ASN A 25 21.27 0.84 3.19
C ASN A 25 21.71 2.05 2.35
N ILE A 26 22.72 1.90 1.49
CA ILE A 26 23.14 2.94 0.55
C ILE A 26 22.03 3.25 -0.45
N GLU A 27 21.38 2.24 -1.01
CA GLU A 27 20.27 2.43 -1.95
C GLU A 27 19.05 3.08 -1.28
N LEU A 28 18.67 2.61 -0.09
CA LEU A 28 17.59 3.21 0.68
C LEU A 28 17.88 4.68 1.01
N GLY A 29 19.08 5.01 1.46
CA GLY A 29 19.50 6.39 1.75
C GLY A 29 19.52 7.29 0.51
N TYR A 30 19.91 6.75 -0.64
CA TYR A 30 19.82 7.46 -1.92
C TYR A 30 18.35 7.80 -2.27
N TYR A 31 17.42 6.84 -2.14
CA TYR A 31 16.00 7.09 -2.39
C TYR A 31 15.38 8.04 -1.37
N ASP A 32 15.74 7.93 -0.09
CA ASP A 32 15.29 8.84 0.96
C ASP A 32 15.68 10.29 0.65
N THR A 33 16.92 10.48 0.21
CA THR A 33 17.43 11.80 -0.21
C THR A 33 16.65 12.33 -1.40
N ARG A 34 16.41 11.53 -2.42
CA ARG A 34 15.63 11.93 -3.60
C ARG A 34 14.18 12.27 -3.28
N ARG A 35 13.56 11.55 -2.36
CA ARG A 35 12.22 11.89 -1.84
C ARG A 35 12.22 13.22 -1.10
N ALA A 36 13.20 13.45 -0.24
CA ALA A 36 13.33 14.71 0.49
C ALA A 36 13.52 15.93 -0.44
N MET A 37 14.10 15.71 -1.60
CA MET A 37 14.28 16.73 -2.67
C MET A 37 13.07 16.85 -3.61
N GLY A 38 12.02 16.03 -3.45
CA GLY A 38 10.84 16.05 -4.29
C GLY A 38 10.99 15.38 -5.66
N TYR A 39 12.06 14.63 -5.90
CA TYR A 39 12.29 13.89 -7.15
C TYR A 39 11.60 12.52 -7.19
N LEU A 40 11.11 12.04 -6.04
CA LEU A 40 10.39 10.79 -5.90
C LEU A 40 9.19 10.96 -5.00
N ARG A 41 8.18 10.13 -5.23
CA ARG A 41 7.02 9.95 -4.38
C ARG A 41 7.16 8.71 -3.48
N GLY A 42 6.13 8.49 -2.68
CA GLY A 42 6.08 7.39 -1.73
C GLY A 42 6.81 7.69 -0.41
N CYS A 43 6.71 6.78 0.50
CA CYS A 43 7.36 6.83 1.81
C CYS A 43 8.23 5.59 2.04
N ALA A 44 7.64 4.40 1.88
CA ALA A 44 8.33 3.12 2.00
C ALA A 44 9.06 2.73 0.70
N TYR A 45 8.51 3.08 -0.45
CA TYR A 45 9.03 2.74 -1.77
C TYR A 45 9.45 3.98 -2.56
N ALA A 46 10.43 3.81 -3.46
CA ALA A 46 10.87 4.85 -4.37
C ALA A 46 9.98 4.86 -5.62
N VAL A 47 8.97 5.74 -5.65
CA VAL A 47 8.00 5.79 -6.74
C VAL A 47 8.21 7.02 -7.61
N SER A 48 8.11 6.85 -8.93
CA SER A 48 8.25 7.92 -9.91
C SER A 48 7.25 9.07 -9.68
N CYS A 49 7.72 10.29 -9.95
CA CYS A 49 6.90 11.51 -9.99
C CYS A 49 6.43 11.86 -11.41
N ASP A 50 6.62 11.00 -12.42
CA ASP A 50 6.14 11.29 -13.77
C ASP A 50 4.61 11.38 -13.81
N ALA A 51 4.09 12.04 -14.85
CA ALA A 51 2.66 12.35 -14.96
C ALA A 51 1.80 11.07 -14.96
N GLN A 52 2.24 10.02 -15.66
CA GLN A 52 1.51 8.75 -15.73
C GLN A 52 1.44 8.09 -14.36
N SER A 53 2.59 7.94 -13.68
CA SER A 53 2.63 7.34 -12.34
C SER A 53 1.78 8.13 -11.33
N CYS A 54 1.73 9.46 -11.45
CA CYS A 54 0.87 10.29 -10.60
C CYS A 54 -0.62 10.08 -10.90
N GLN A 55 -1.01 9.94 -12.16
CA GLN A 55 -2.39 9.64 -12.56
C GLN A 55 -2.82 8.26 -12.08
N ASP A 56 -1.97 7.25 -12.26
CA ASP A 56 -2.22 5.88 -11.81
C ASP A 56 -2.41 5.81 -10.29
N ALA A 57 -1.58 6.54 -9.53
CA ALA A 57 -1.72 6.62 -8.08
C ALA A 57 -3.04 7.29 -7.66
N ALA A 58 -3.44 8.35 -8.33
CA ALA A 58 -4.70 9.05 -8.05
C ALA A 58 -5.91 8.16 -8.39
N ALA A 59 -5.87 7.47 -9.54
CA ALA A 59 -6.92 6.52 -9.95
C ALA A 59 -7.05 5.37 -8.97
N PHE A 60 -5.92 4.79 -8.55
CA PHE A 60 -5.88 3.74 -7.53
C PHE A 60 -6.49 4.21 -6.21
N ALA A 61 -6.06 5.39 -5.71
CA ALA A 61 -6.55 5.93 -4.44
C ALA A 61 -8.06 6.19 -4.47
N TRP A 62 -8.58 6.69 -5.59
CA TRP A 62 -10.01 6.89 -5.78
C TRP A 62 -10.78 5.58 -5.72
N GLN A 63 -10.34 4.56 -6.49
CA GLN A 63 -10.99 3.23 -6.49
C GLN A 63 -10.90 2.56 -5.11
N PHE A 64 -9.77 2.66 -4.44
CA PHE A 64 -9.59 2.15 -3.09
C PHE A 64 -10.59 2.80 -2.11
N GLY A 65 -10.72 4.13 -2.17
CA GLY A 65 -11.68 4.88 -1.35
C GLY A 65 -13.13 4.46 -1.61
N GLN A 66 -13.52 4.24 -2.88
CA GLN A 66 -14.87 3.77 -3.23
C GLN A 66 -15.13 2.35 -2.70
N LEU A 67 -14.20 1.44 -2.87
CA LEU A 67 -14.33 0.07 -2.36
C LEU A 67 -14.42 0.05 -0.83
N GLN A 68 -13.57 0.80 -0.15
CA GLN A 68 -13.57 0.92 1.31
C GLN A 68 -14.90 1.51 1.81
N LYS A 69 -15.43 2.53 1.13
CA LYS A 69 -16.74 3.13 1.43
C LYS A 69 -17.85 2.10 1.27
N PHE A 70 -17.91 1.38 0.15
CA PHE A 70 -18.88 0.32 -0.11
C PHE A 70 -18.90 -0.74 1.01
N VAL A 71 -17.72 -1.27 1.36
CA VAL A 71 -17.62 -2.28 2.42
C VAL A 71 -18.10 -1.74 3.76
N ARG A 72 -17.71 -0.52 4.13
CA ARG A 72 -18.10 0.12 5.39
C ARG A 72 -19.60 0.41 5.48
N GLU A 73 -20.23 0.79 4.38
CA GLU A 73 -21.67 1.06 4.34
C GLU A 73 -22.51 -0.23 4.46
N LYS A 74 -22.01 -1.32 3.91
CA LYS A 74 -22.72 -2.61 3.90
C LYS A 74 -22.43 -3.46 5.12
N TYR A 75 -21.22 -3.35 5.68
CA TYR A 75 -20.78 -4.12 6.84
C TYR A 75 -20.16 -3.19 7.88
N PRO A 76 -20.33 -3.48 9.20
CA PRO A 76 -19.68 -2.69 10.26
C PRO A 76 -18.17 -3.02 10.35
N VAL A 77 -17.49 -2.98 9.22
CA VAL A 77 -16.06 -3.28 9.10
C VAL A 77 -15.30 -2.01 8.73
N THR A 78 -14.36 -1.65 9.58
CA THR A 78 -13.42 -0.55 9.34
C THR A 78 -11.98 -1.07 9.49
N LEU A 79 -11.04 -0.39 8.88
CA LEU A 79 -9.63 -0.62 9.21
C LEU A 79 -9.44 -0.37 10.71
N THR A 80 -8.66 -1.23 11.35
CA THR A 80 -8.32 -1.04 12.77
C THR A 80 -7.58 0.28 12.98
N ALA A 81 -7.60 0.77 14.21
CA ALA A 81 -6.88 2.01 14.56
C ALA A 81 -5.40 1.94 14.18
N ASP A 82 -4.76 0.77 14.39
CA ASP A 82 -3.35 0.56 14.05
C ASP A 82 -3.11 0.60 12.54
N ALA A 83 -3.99 -0.04 11.74
CA ALA A 83 -3.90 0.02 10.29
C ALA A 83 -4.14 1.44 9.77
N ALA A 84 -5.10 2.17 10.33
CA ALA A 84 -5.36 3.56 9.98
C ALA A 84 -4.18 4.47 10.34
N LEU A 85 -3.57 4.28 11.52
CA LEU A 85 -2.37 5.02 11.95
C LEU A 85 -1.18 4.72 11.04
N ARG A 86 -0.98 3.44 10.67
CA ARG A 86 0.07 3.04 9.72
C ARG A 86 -0.09 3.77 8.38
N LEU A 87 -1.30 3.80 7.82
CA LEU A 87 -1.57 4.52 6.58
C LEU A 87 -1.35 6.03 6.72
N ALA A 88 -1.73 6.61 7.85
CA ALA A 88 -1.49 8.03 8.12
C ALA A 88 0.00 8.40 8.24
N ASN A 89 0.84 7.46 8.69
CA ASN A 89 2.29 7.64 8.76
C ASN A 89 2.97 7.58 7.38
N LEU A 90 2.34 6.95 6.39
CA LEU A 90 2.76 6.97 5.00
C LEU A 90 2.29 8.28 4.38
N LYS A 91 3.20 9.21 4.20
CA LYS A 91 2.92 10.63 3.86
C LYS A 91 2.23 10.82 2.50
N ASP A 92 2.40 9.89 1.56
CA ASP A 92 1.73 9.95 0.27
C ASP A 92 0.37 9.23 0.35
N ALA A 93 -0.70 9.99 0.59
CA ALA A 93 -2.05 9.46 0.77
C ALA A 93 -2.57 8.64 -0.42
N HIS A 94 -2.09 8.92 -1.65
CA HIS A 94 -2.49 8.15 -2.83
C HIS A 94 -1.81 6.78 -2.92
N LEU A 95 -0.61 6.67 -2.39
CA LEU A 95 0.18 5.44 -2.43
C LEU A 95 0.11 4.64 -1.13
N ALA A 96 -0.26 5.27 -0.01
CA ALA A 96 -0.20 4.65 1.31
C ALA A 96 -0.82 3.24 1.41
N PRO A 97 -2.01 2.96 0.88
CA PRO A 97 -2.57 1.60 0.93
C PRO A 97 -1.75 0.59 0.11
N LEU A 98 -1.26 1.02 -1.07
CA LEU A 98 -0.43 0.17 -1.94
C LEU A 98 0.93 -0.10 -1.30
N GLU A 99 1.57 0.91 -0.74
CA GLU A 99 2.86 0.78 -0.06
C GLU A 99 2.75 -0.15 1.16
N ALA A 100 1.73 0.02 1.99
CA ALA A 100 1.50 -0.84 3.16
C ALA A 100 1.23 -2.30 2.75
N ALA A 101 0.44 -2.54 1.70
CA ALA A 101 0.17 -3.87 1.19
C ALA A 101 1.43 -4.51 0.56
N ALA A 102 2.23 -3.73 -0.16
CA ALA A 102 3.49 -4.17 -0.77
C ALA A 102 4.53 -4.54 0.30
N GLU A 103 4.62 -3.77 1.38
CA GLU A 103 5.49 -4.06 2.53
C GLU A 103 5.10 -5.39 3.18
N ASP A 104 3.80 -5.60 3.45
CA ASP A 104 3.29 -6.85 4.05
C ASP A 104 3.47 -8.06 3.11
N ALA A 105 3.50 -7.86 1.79
CA ALA A 105 3.77 -8.89 0.80
C ALA A 105 5.27 -9.15 0.58
N GLY A 106 6.16 -8.36 1.19
CA GLY A 106 7.60 -8.51 1.06
C GLY A 106 8.14 -8.05 -0.31
N VAL A 107 7.56 -7.00 -0.90
CA VAL A 107 8.11 -6.36 -2.10
C VAL A 107 9.45 -5.69 -1.74
N ASP A 108 10.41 -5.75 -2.66
CA ASP A 108 11.75 -5.21 -2.43
C ASP A 108 11.76 -3.67 -2.42
N PRO A 109 12.14 -3.01 -1.31
CA PRO A 109 12.16 -1.56 -1.21
C PRO A 109 13.39 -0.91 -1.87
N THR A 110 14.37 -1.69 -2.31
CA THR A 110 15.60 -1.19 -2.96
C THR A 110 15.43 -0.98 -4.47
N VAL A 111 14.24 -1.24 -5.00
CA VAL A 111 13.91 -1.08 -6.42
C VAL A 111 13.20 0.26 -6.64
N TYR A 112 13.51 0.89 -7.77
CA TYR A 112 12.75 2.05 -8.25
C TYR A 112 11.50 1.61 -9.00
N TYR A 113 10.35 2.16 -8.65
CA TYR A 113 9.05 1.80 -9.20
C TYR A 113 8.36 2.97 -9.89
N THR A 114 7.46 2.67 -10.81
CA THR A 114 6.28 3.47 -11.11
C THR A 114 5.10 2.92 -10.27
N THR A 115 3.97 3.64 -10.23
CA THR A 115 2.77 3.12 -9.58
C THR A 115 2.34 1.78 -10.18
N GLU A 116 2.42 1.66 -11.52
CA GLU A 116 2.09 0.41 -12.23
C GLU A 116 3.02 -0.74 -11.86
N THR A 117 4.35 -0.51 -11.87
CA THR A 117 5.31 -1.57 -11.55
C THR A 117 5.30 -1.98 -10.10
N LEU A 118 5.01 -1.06 -9.15
CA LEU A 118 4.80 -1.40 -7.75
C LEU A 118 3.53 -2.26 -7.57
N SER A 119 2.46 -1.91 -8.28
CA SER A 119 1.22 -2.70 -8.30
C SER A 119 1.45 -4.13 -8.81
N LYS A 120 2.20 -4.29 -9.90
CA LYS A 120 2.58 -5.60 -10.43
C LYS A 120 3.43 -6.40 -9.45
N ALA A 121 4.46 -5.77 -8.86
CA ALA A 121 5.32 -6.42 -7.87
C ALA A 121 4.53 -6.90 -6.65
N PHE A 122 3.56 -6.12 -6.17
CA PHE A 122 2.63 -6.54 -5.13
C PHE A 122 1.81 -7.77 -5.56
N LEU A 123 1.19 -7.74 -6.76
CA LEU A 123 0.36 -8.83 -7.26
C LEU A 123 1.13 -10.14 -7.50
N GLU A 124 2.42 -10.06 -7.78
CA GLU A 124 3.32 -11.22 -7.91
C GLU A 124 3.68 -11.84 -6.55
N LYS A 125 3.73 -11.03 -5.49
CA LYS A 125 4.12 -11.44 -4.14
C LYS A 125 2.96 -11.82 -3.24
N CYS A 126 1.77 -11.25 -3.46
CA CYS A 126 0.62 -11.48 -2.59
C CYS A 126 0.07 -12.91 -2.75
N ASP A 127 -0.33 -13.51 -1.63
CA ASP A 127 -0.99 -14.81 -1.57
C ASP A 127 -2.49 -14.65 -1.89
N ARG A 128 -2.83 -14.80 -3.17
CA ARG A 128 -4.21 -14.59 -3.66
C ARG A 128 -5.22 -15.53 -3.00
N GLU A 129 -4.87 -16.79 -2.78
CA GLU A 129 -5.77 -17.78 -2.15
C GLU A 129 -6.15 -17.32 -0.74
N ARG A 130 -5.17 -16.82 0.00
CA ARG A 130 -5.41 -16.25 1.34
C ARG A 130 -6.30 -15.00 1.29
N LEU A 131 -6.22 -14.21 0.23
CA LEU A 131 -7.00 -12.98 0.08
C LEU A 131 -8.45 -13.24 -0.38
N GLU A 132 -8.73 -14.36 -1.07
CA GLU A 132 -10.05 -14.70 -1.58
C GLU A 132 -11.11 -14.89 -0.49
N VAL A 133 -10.72 -15.16 0.74
CA VAL A 133 -11.65 -15.25 1.88
C VAL A 133 -12.45 -13.96 2.11
N PHE A 134 -11.97 -12.84 1.58
CA PHE A 134 -12.62 -11.53 1.65
C PHE A 134 -13.47 -11.18 0.42
N ALA A 135 -13.45 -11.99 -0.65
CA ALA A 135 -14.23 -11.73 -1.86
C ALA A 135 -15.73 -11.48 -1.61
N PRO A 136 -16.42 -12.24 -0.72
CA PRO A 136 -17.83 -11.97 -0.41
C PRO A 136 -18.10 -10.57 0.15
N LEU A 137 -17.12 -9.94 0.83
CA LEU A 137 -17.26 -8.56 1.32
C LEU A 137 -17.33 -7.57 0.15
N PHE A 138 -16.55 -7.80 -0.89
CA PHE A 138 -16.47 -6.93 -2.06
C PHE A 138 -17.64 -7.12 -3.02
N GLU A 139 -18.27 -8.28 -2.97
CA GLU A 139 -19.50 -8.62 -3.73
C GLU A 139 -20.77 -8.24 -2.97
N GLY A 140 -20.64 -7.96 -1.70
CA GLY A 140 -21.77 -7.63 -0.84
C GLY A 140 -22.62 -8.83 -0.41
N THR A 141 -22.05 -10.04 -0.44
CA THR A 141 -22.70 -11.31 -0.10
C THR A 141 -22.21 -11.92 1.21
N ALA A 142 -21.28 -11.24 1.89
CA ALA A 142 -20.66 -11.77 3.11
C ALA A 142 -21.64 -11.94 4.27
N SER A 143 -21.48 -13.03 5.00
CA SER A 143 -22.13 -13.27 6.29
C SER A 143 -21.42 -12.49 7.42
N ALA A 144 -22.10 -12.35 8.57
CA ALA A 144 -21.51 -11.67 9.74
C ALA A 144 -20.17 -12.29 10.22
N PRO A 145 -19.99 -13.62 10.28
CA PRO A 145 -18.69 -14.22 10.61
C PRO A 145 -17.60 -13.90 9.58
N GLN A 146 -17.94 -13.81 8.28
CA GLN A 146 -16.98 -13.43 7.24
C GLN A 146 -16.56 -11.95 7.38
N ALA A 147 -17.52 -11.08 7.68
CA ALA A 147 -17.23 -9.67 7.94
C ALA A 147 -16.33 -9.49 9.19
N ALA A 148 -16.57 -10.26 10.26
CA ALA A 148 -15.75 -10.21 11.47
C ALA A 148 -14.27 -10.57 11.22
N ARG A 149 -13.95 -11.42 10.23
CA ARG A 149 -12.57 -11.77 9.86
C ARG A 149 -11.74 -10.55 9.43
N ALA A 150 -12.35 -9.55 8.81
CA ALA A 150 -11.65 -8.35 8.40
C ALA A 150 -11.09 -7.55 9.59
N ALA A 151 -11.82 -7.52 10.71
CA ALA A 151 -11.35 -6.90 11.94
C ALA A 151 -10.25 -7.73 12.65
N LEU A 152 -10.30 -9.06 12.52
CA LEU A 152 -9.31 -9.97 13.12
C LEU A 152 -7.99 -10.05 12.33
N LEU A 153 -8.03 -9.77 11.02
CA LEU A 153 -6.90 -9.89 10.10
C LEU A 153 -6.70 -8.58 9.31
N PRO A 154 -6.43 -7.44 9.99
CA PRO A 154 -6.47 -6.11 9.35
C PRO A 154 -5.46 -5.94 8.21
N ASN A 155 -4.24 -6.48 8.34
CA ASN A 155 -3.23 -6.39 7.28
C ASN A 155 -3.59 -7.26 6.07
N THR A 156 -4.12 -8.46 6.31
CA THR A 156 -4.60 -9.35 5.23
C THR A 156 -5.82 -8.74 4.53
N PHE A 157 -6.71 -8.10 5.28
CA PHE A 157 -7.86 -7.39 4.72
C PHE A 157 -7.42 -6.17 3.89
N LEU A 158 -6.42 -5.40 4.35
CA LEU A 158 -5.85 -4.30 3.56
C LEU A 158 -5.25 -4.81 2.25
N GLN A 159 -4.46 -5.90 2.27
CA GLN A 159 -3.95 -6.53 1.05
C GLN A 159 -5.08 -6.99 0.12
N ALA A 160 -6.17 -7.54 0.67
CA ALA A 160 -7.32 -7.98 -0.11
C ALA A 160 -8.04 -6.80 -0.78
N LEU A 161 -8.22 -5.66 -0.09
CA LEU A 161 -8.75 -4.42 -0.66
C LEU A 161 -7.87 -3.93 -1.84
N VAL A 162 -6.55 -3.88 -1.64
CA VAL A 162 -5.60 -3.45 -2.68
C VAL A 162 -5.64 -4.42 -3.86
N CYS A 163 -5.57 -5.72 -3.61
CA CYS A 163 -5.65 -6.75 -4.66
C CYS A 163 -6.94 -6.62 -5.47
N ARG A 164 -8.09 -6.43 -4.82
CA ARG A 164 -9.39 -6.27 -5.47
C ARG A 164 -9.46 -5.02 -6.34
N VAL A 165 -8.88 -3.90 -5.90
CA VAL A 165 -8.78 -2.67 -6.70
C VAL A 165 -7.94 -2.89 -7.95
N LEU A 166 -6.81 -3.60 -7.82
CA LEU A 166 -5.88 -3.79 -8.93
C LEU A 166 -6.33 -4.85 -9.96
N THR A 167 -7.14 -5.82 -9.54
CA THR A 167 -7.53 -6.96 -10.39
C THR A 167 -9.01 -7.00 -10.75
N GLY A 168 -9.83 -6.26 -10.01
CA GLY A 168 -11.28 -6.30 -10.17
C GLY A 168 -11.79 -5.46 -11.33
N PRO A 169 -13.04 -5.69 -11.77
CA PRO A 169 -13.71 -4.77 -12.67
C PRO A 169 -13.84 -3.39 -12.00
N ALA A 170 -13.81 -2.33 -12.83
CA ALA A 170 -14.07 -0.99 -12.34
C ALA A 170 -15.36 -0.96 -11.52
N LEU A 171 -15.32 -0.34 -10.34
CA LEU A 171 -16.52 -0.19 -9.54
C LEU A 171 -17.52 0.66 -10.32
N PRO A 172 -18.82 0.28 -10.34
CA PRO A 172 -19.83 1.09 -11.00
C PRO A 172 -19.81 2.50 -10.39
N GLU A 173 -19.86 3.52 -11.26
CA GLU A 173 -20.01 4.89 -10.81
C GLU A 173 -21.26 4.98 -9.94
N VAL A 174 -21.08 5.35 -8.67
CA VAL A 174 -22.21 5.63 -7.80
C VAL A 174 -22.83 6.93 -8.31
N THR A 175 -23.89 6.79 -9.09
CA THR A 175 -24.73 7.93 -9.47
C THR A 175 -25.33 8.46 -8.17
N VAL A 176 -24.80 9.59 -7.68
CA VAL A 176 -25.40 10.32 -6.57
C VAL A 176 -26.71 10.88 -7.09
N SER A 177 -27.82 10.28 -6.66
CA SER A 177 -29.17 10.79 -6.87
C SER A 177 -29.48 11.81 -5.80
#